data_33afeef4c4dc92e06c3f095a43e724ab
#
_entry.id   33afeef4c4dc92e06c3f095a43e724ab
#
_cell.length_a   1.000
_cell.length_b   1.000
_cell.length_c   1.000
_cell.angle_alpha   90.00
_cell.angle_beta   90.00
_cell.angle_gamma   90.00
#
_symmetry.space_group_name_H-M   'P 1'
#
loop_
_entity.id
_entity.type
_entity.pdbx_description
1 polymer ?
#
loop_
_entity_poly.entity_id
_entity_poly.type
_entity_poly.pdbx_seq_one_letter_code
_entity_poly.pdbx_strand_id
1 'polypeptide(L)'
;QDAERLYPEVRSIFEFFAREKKLEEFYRQLCNTATTDPDGSSAVEKAFGEPLARVEDRWSKWMIERGAIDDSIDQNDASLGITVDDAGDGVRIRSFVLKSAAKAAGLRVGDVIFEVGGAPVRNRDEMQLAVARLVISTPVEVKFRRDERELTLPVSPRALGR
;
A
#
# COMPACT_ATOMS: atom_id res chain seq x y z
N GLN A 1 1.66 -16.78 -8.15
CA GLN A 1 2.24 -16.33 -6.87
C GLN A 1 3.42 -15.37 -7.04
N ASP A 2 4.03 -15.25 -8.24
CA ASP A 2 5.20 -14.40 -8.46
C ASP A 2 4.86 -12.99 -8.96
N ALA A 3 3.66 -12.77 -9.50
CA ALA A 3 3.28 -11.46 -10.07
C ALA A 3 3.11 -10.35 -9.03
N GLU A 4 2.69 -10.66 -7.81
CA GLU A 4 2.50 -9.67 -6.75
C GLU A 4 3.83 -9.14 -6.18
N ARG A 5 4.91 -9.91 -6.28
CA ARG A 5 6.26 -9.49 -5.87
C ARG A 5 6.97 -8.63 -6.91
N LEU A 6 6.66 -8.83 -8.18
CA LEU A 6 7.31 -8.10 -9.30
C LEU A 6 6.78 -6.67 -9.49
N TYR A 7 5.56 -6.39 -9.03
CA TYR A 7 4.91 -5.10 -9.29
C TYR A 7 5.63 -3.89 -8.64
N PRO A 8 6.10 -3.96 -7.39
CA PRO A 8 6.86 -2.85 -6.77
C PRO A 8 8.21 -2.60 -7.47
N GLU A 9 8.91 -3.65 -7.87
CA GLU A 9 10.21 -3.56 -8.55
C GLU A 9 10.06 -2.92 -9.92
N VAL A 10 9.10 -3.37 -10.72
CA VAL A 10 8.81 -2.82 -12.05
C VAL A 10 8.46 -1.34 -11.95
N ARG A 11 7.62 -0.95 -11.00
CA ARG A 11 7.26 0.44 -10.76
C ARG A 11 8.48 1.30 -10.45
N SER A 12 9.36 0.83 -9.58
CA SER A 12 10.56 1.56 -9.18
C SER A 12 11.54 1.78 -10.33
N ILE A 13 11.66 0.82 -11.25
CA ILE A 13 12.49 0.96 -12.46
C ILE A 13 11.95 2.09 -13.34
N PHE A 14 10.65 2.14 -13.60
CA PHE A 14 10.07 3.21 -14.41
C PHE A 14 10.17 4.59 -13.74
N GLU A 15 10.02 4.66 -12.42
CA GLU A 15 10.23 5.89 -11.65
C GLU A 15 11.69 6.36 -11.75
N PHE A 16 12.65 5.44 -11.69
CA PHE A 16 14.06 5.75 -11.91
C PHE A 16 14.33 6.27 -13.33
N PHE A 17 13.78 5.62 -14.36
CA PHE A 17 13.92 6.08 -15.75
C PHE A 17 13.30 7.47 -15.97
N ALA A 18 12.16 7.75 -15.35
CA ALA A 18 11.52 9.06 -15.41
C ALA A 18 12.39 10.14 -14.75
N ARG A 19 12.95 9.86 -13.58
CA ARG A 19 13.88 10.73 -12.86
C ARG A 19 15.11 11.07 -13.69
N GLU A 20 15.71 10.07 -14.33
CA GLU A 20 16.88 10.22 -15.18
C GLU A 20 16.54 10.83 -16.56
N LYS A 21 15.25 11.14 -16.82
CA LYS A 21 14.72 11.65 -18.09
C LYS A 21 15.03 10.71 -19.28
N LYS A 22 15.08 9.41 -19.00
CA LYS A 22 15.39 8.34 -19.97
C LYS A 22 14.19 7.53 -20.41
N LEU A 23 13.03 7.75 -19.79
CA LEU A 23 11.82 6.96 -20.01
C LEU A 23 11.36 7.00 -21.48
N GLU A 24 11.32 8.19 -22.08
CA GLU A 24 10.91 8.36 -23.49
C GLU A 24 11.87 7.66 -24.45
N GLU A 25 13.19 7.84 -24.22
CA GLU A 25 14.21 7.18 -25.03
C GLU A 25 14.16 5.66 -24.89
N PHE A 26 13.98 5.17 -23.67
CA PHE A 26 13.79 3.74 -23.42
C PHE A 26 12.61 3.17 -24.22
N TYR A 27 11.43 3.81 -24.18
CA TYR A 27 10.27 3.35 -24.95
C TYR A 27 10.54 3.38 -26.46
N ARG A 28 11.22 4.40 -26.95
CA ARG A 28 11.61 4.48 -28.37
C ARG A 28 12.51 3.31 -28.76
N GLN A 29 13.52 3.03 -27.96
CA GLN A 29 14.43 1.91 -28.21
C GLN A 29 13.72 0.56 -28.08
N LEU A 30 12.88 0.39 -27.08
CA LEU A 30 12.08 -0.83 -26.88
C LEU A 30 11.20 -1.12 -28.11
N CYS A 31 10.49 -0.13 -28.63
CA CYS A 31 9.70 -0.29 -29.86
C CYS A 31 10.55 -0.67 -31.08
N ASN A 32 11.76 -0.12 -31.19
CA ASN A 32 12.66 -0.41 -32.29
C ASN A 32 13.33 -1.78 -32.21
N THR A 33 13.43 -2.36 -31.01
CA THR A 33 14.14 -3.61 -30.75
C THR A 33 13.25 -4.76 -30.35
N ALA A 34 11.95 -4.57 -30.29
CA ALA A 34 10.96 -5.53 -29.75
C ALA A 34 11.05 -6.96 -30.31
N THR A 35 11.51 -7.10 -31.57
CA THR A 35 11.68 -8.41 -32.22
C THR A 35 13.02 -9.07 -31.92
N THR A 36 14.05 -8.31 -31.54
CA THR A 36 15.43 -8.78 -31.36
C THR A 36 15.89 -8.74 -29.90
N ASP A 37 15.14 -8.06 -29.03
CA ASP A 37 15.45 -7.81 -27.64
C ASP A 37 14.17 -8.06 -26.78
N PRO A 38 13.79 -9.33 -26.58
CA PRO A 38 12.54 -9.68 -25.93
C PRO A 38 12.50 -9.33 -24.44
N ASP A 39 13.64 -9.13 -23.79
CA ASP A 39 13.75 -8.75 -22.37
C ASP A 39 13.98 -7.23 -22.17
N GLY A 40 14.20 -6.48 -23.25
CA GLY A 40 14.38 -5.02 -23.20
C GLY A 40 15.73 -4.55 -22.68
N SER A 41 16.69 -5.44 -22.42
CA SER A 41 18.00 -5.10 -21.86
C SER A 41 18.81 -4.19 -22.78
N SER A 42 18.84 -4.46 -24.08
CA SER A 42 19.53 -3.61 -25.03
C SER A 42 18.84 -2.25 -25.24
N ALA A 43 17.52 -2.19 -25.05
CA ALA A 43 16.80 -0.91 -25.06
C ALA A 43 17.22 -0.02 -23.89
N VAL A 44 17.42 -0.61 -22.70
CA VAL A 44 17.96 0.11 -21.52
C VAL A 44 19.36 0.63 -21.80
N GLU A 45 20.28 -0.22 -22.29
CA GLU A 45 21.65 0.17 -22.59
C GLU A 45 21.73 1.32 -23.62
N LYS A 46 20.92 1.26 -24.67
CA LYS A 46 20.84 2.31 -25.68
C LYS A 46 20.26 3.61 -25.12
N ALA A 47 19.23 3.53 -24.28
CA ALA A 47 18.60 4.70 -23.68
C ALA A 47 19.54 5.43 -22.70
N PHE A 48 20.31 4.67 -21.93
CA PHE A 48 21.24 5.23 -20.95
C PHE A 48 22.62 5.53 -21.53
N GLY A 49 23.02 4.87 -22.62
CA GLY A 49 24.36 4.99 -23.22
C GLY A 49 25.45 4.30 -22.39
N GLU A 50 25.07 3.35 -21.52
CA GLU A 50 25.97 2.61 -20.65
C GLU A 50 25.51 1.15 -20.48
N PRO A 51 26.40 0.22 -20.09
CA PRO A 51 26.06 -1.18 -19.88
C PRO A 51 24.98 -1.36 -18.82
N LEU A 52 24.08 -2.35 -19.01
CA LEU A 52 22.99 -2.68 -18.12
C LEU A 52 23.42 -2.78 -16.65
N ALA A 53 24.54 -3.45 -16.38
CA ALA A 53 25.07 -3.60 -15.02
C ALA A 53 25.35 -2.27 -14.31
N ARG A 54 25.72 -1.21 -15.04
CA ARG A 54 25.87 0.13 -14.45
C ARG A 54 24.55 0.81 -14.17
N VAL A 55 23.57 0.60 -15.04
CA VAL A 55 22.21 1.13 -14.83
C VAL A 55 21.59 0.46 -13.62
N GLU A 56 21.74 -0.86 -13.47
CA GLU A 56 21.29 -1.64 -12.30
C GLU A 56 21.97 -1.17 -10.99
N ASP A 57 23.29 -0.95 -11.01
CA ASP A 57 24.02 -0.43 -9.83
C ASP A 57 23.51 0.96 -9.42
N ARG A 58 23.25 1.84 -10.37
CA ARG A 58 22.69 3.17 -10.12
C ARG A 58 21.26 3.10 -9.60
N TRP A 59 20.41 2.25 -10.18
CA TRP A 59 19.06 2.01 -9.72
C TRP A 59 19.07 1.43 -8.31
N SER A 60 19.90 0.43 -8.03
CA SER A 60 20.04 -0.17 -6.70
C SER A 60 20.48 0.85 -5.65
N LYS A 61 21.47 1.69 -5.96
CA LYS A 61 21.90 2.78 -5.08
C LYS A 61 20.79 3.78 -4.81
N TRP A 62 20.07 4.18 -5.88
CA TRP A 62 18.94 5.09 -5.74
C TRP A 62 17.82 4.47 -4.89
N MET A 63 17.57 3.17 -5.02
CA MET A 63 16.60 2.46 -4.18
C MET A 63 17.01 2.45 -2.71
N ILE A 64 18.31 2.26 -2.43
CA ILE A 64 18.85 2.30 -1.07
C ILE A 64 18.78 3.72 -0.49
N GLU A 65 19.14 4.74 -1.27
CA GLU A 65 19.09 6.15 -0.87
C GLU A 65 17.66 6.66 -0.63
N ARG A 66 16.71 6.15 -1.41
CA ARG A 66 15.28 6.47 -1.23
C ARG A 66 14.72 5.87 0.06
N GLY A 67 15.49 5.03 0.75
CA GLY A 67 15.00 4.08 1.72
C GLY A 67 14.26 3.01 0.93
N ALA A 68 14.72 1.76 0.95
CA ALA A 68 14.05 0.66 0.27
C ALA A 68 12.55 0.92 0.33
N ILE A 69 11.82 0.75 -0.80
CA ILE A 69 10.36 0.84 -0.76
C ILE A 69 10.00 0.12 0.51
N ASP A 70 9.71 0.92 1.52
CA ASP A 70 9.32 0.40 2.79
C ASP A 70 7.94 -0.21 2.50
N ASP A 71 7.91 -1.50 2.15
CA ASP A 71 6.72 -2.34 2.27
C ASP A 71 6.33 -2.46 3.75
N SER A 72 7.14 -1.91 4.65
CA SER A 72 6.68 -1.55 5.95
C SER A 72 5.67 -0.42 5.74
N ILE A 73 4.40 -0.73 5.93
CA ILE A 73 3.36 0.21 6.27
C ILE A 73 4.05 1.31 7.07
N ASP A 74 4.11 2.51 6.48
CA ASP A 74 4.87 3.63 7.03
C ASP A 74 4.61 3.66 8.54
N GLN A 75 5.66 3.74 9.37
CA GLN A 75 5.50 3.71 10.84
C GLN A 75 4.55 4.80 11.35
N ASN A 76 4.18 5.69 10.45
CA ASN A 76 3.18 6.73 10.64
C ASN A 76 1.80 6.37 10.06
N ASP A 77 1.62 5.20 9.45
CA ASP A 77 0.30 4.82 8.98
C ASP A 77 -0.66 4.67 10.16
N ALA A 78 -1.77 5.38 10.04
CA ALA A 78 -2.83 5.30 11.01
C ALA A 78 -3.40 3.88 11.04
N SER A 79 -3.61 3.34 12.23
CA SER A 79 -4.20 2.02 12.43
C SER A 79 -5.26 2.06 13.50
N LEU A 80 -6.31 1.28 13.29
CA LEU A 80 -7.31 1.00 14.31
C LEU A 80 -6.89 -0.17 15.23
N GLY A 81 -5.87 -0.93 14.82
CA GLY A 81 -5.32 -2.05 15.58
C GLY A 81 -6.26 -3.26 15.63
N ILE A 82 -6.91 -3.59 14.52
CA ILE A 82 -7.84 -4.72 14.39
C ILE A 82 -7.43 -5.65 13.26
N THR A 83 -7.79 -6.93 13.43
CA THR A 83 -7.80 -7.91 12.33
C THR A 83 -9.25 -8.17 11.97
N VAL A 84 -9.58 -8.18 10.69
CA VAL A 84 -10.96 -8.30 10.22
C VAL A 84 -11.11 -9.40 9.17
N ASP A 85 -12.32 -9.94 9.08
CA ASP A 85 -12.77 -10.82 8.00
C ASP A 85 -13.94 -10.17 7.27
N ASP A 86 -14.14 -10.50 5.99
CA ASP A 86 -15.30 -10.03 5.23
C ASP A 86 -16.61 -10.59 5.80
N ALA A 87 -17.64 -9.76 5.88
CA ALA A 87 -18.93 -10.11 6.46
C ALA A 87 -20.14 -9.84 5.52
N GLY A 88 -19.87 -9.72 4.21
CA GLY A 88 -20.88 -9.52 3.18
C GLY A 88 -21.32 -8.07 3.00
N ASP A 89 -21.63 -7.36 4.06
CA ASP A 89 -22.05 -5.96 4.09
C ASP A 89 -21.17 -5.07 4.96
N GLY A 90 -19.94 -5.53 5.22
CA GLY A 90 -18.96 -4.88 6.08
C GLY A 90 -17.80 -5.81 6.39
N VAL A 91 -17.00 -5.44 7.38
CA VAL A 91 -15.91 -6.26 7.91
C VAL A 91 -16.13 -6.58 9.37
N ARG A 92 -15.98 -7.86 9.74
CA ARG A 92 -16.14 -8.33 11.11
C ARG A 92 -14.82 -8.31 11.86
N ILE A 93 -14.81 -7.74 13.04
CA ILE A 93 -13.63 -7.77 13.90
C ILE A 93 -13.38 -9.19 14.39
N ARG A 94 -12.23 -9.76 14.00
CA ARG A 94 -11.77 -11.09 14.42
C ARG A 94 -10.89 -11.02 15.67
N SER A 95 -9.99 -10.05 15.73
CA SER A 95 -9.09 -9.89 16.87
C SER A 95 -8.57 -8.46 16.98
N PHE A 96 -7.95 -8.15 18.11
CA PHE A 96 -7.27 -6.89 18.35
C PHE A 96 -5.76 -7.13 18.49
N VAL A 97 -4.96 -6.22 17.91
CA VAL A 97 -3.52 -6.19 18.19
C VAL A 97 -3.24 -5.56 19.56
N LEU A 98 -2.03 -5.72 20.03
CA LEU A 98 -1.59 -5.09 21.28
C LEU A 98 -1.74 -3.56 21.16
N LYS A 99 -2.31 -2.92 22.21
CA LYS A 99 -2.60 -1.47 22.24
C LYS A 99 -3.58 -0.99 21.17
N SER A 100 -4.54 -1.81 20.74
CA SER A 100 -5.55 -1.46 19.75
C SER A 100 -6.32 -0.18 20.13
N ALA A 101 -6.40 0.78 19.19
CA ALA A 101 -7.21 1.99 19.30
C ALA A 101 -8.70 1.66 19.31
N ALA A 102 -9.13 0.75 18.45
CA ALA A 102 -10.51 0.30 18.36
C ALA A 102 -10.99 -0.38 19.66
N LYS A 103 -10.15 -1.23 20.27
CA LYS A 103 -10.45 -1.84 21.57
C LYS A 103 -10.58 -0.80 22.67
N ALA A 104 -9.68 0.18 22.70
CA ALA A 104 -9.72 1.27 23.68
C ALA A 104 -10.97 2.14 23.54
N ALA A 105 -11.49 2.31 22.32
CA ALA A 105 -12.74 3.04 22.04
C ALA A 105 -14.01 2.24 22.38
N GLY A 106 -13.92 0.94 22.69
CA GLY A 106 -15.05 0.10 23.09
C GLY A 106 -15.60 -0.83 22.01
N LEU A 107 -14.92 -0.97 20.87
CA LEU A 107 -15.23 -2.00 19.88
C LEU A 107 -14.94 -3.39 20.45
N ARG A 108 -15.63 -4.40 19.94
CA ARG A 108 -15.54 -5.80 20.41
C ARG A 108 -15.33 -6.76 19.25
N VAL A 109 -14.76 -7.91 19.54
CA VAL A 109 -14.72 -9.03 18.58
C VAL A 109 -16.16 -9.41 18.21
N GLY A 110 -16.41 -9.59 16.93
CA GLY A 110 -17.72 -9.87 16.36
C GLY A 110 -18.47 -8.65 15.83
N ASP A 111 -18.08 -7.43 16.19
CA ASP A 111 -18.67 -6.21 15.60
C ASP A 111 -18.43 -6.19 14.09
N VAL A 112 -19.42 -5.78 13.31
CA VAL A 112 -19.33 -5.61 11.87
C VAL A 112 -19.23 -4.13 11.54
N ILE A 113 -18.06 -3.67 11.13
CA ILE A 113 -17.81 -2.29 10.70
C ILE A 113 -18.28 -2.13 9.25
N PHE A 114 -19.07 -1.09 8.98
CA PHE A 114 -19.59 -0.78 7.64
C PHE A 114 -19.28 0.67 7.18
N GLU A 115 -18.75 1.52 8.07
CA GLU A 115 -18.32 2.87 7.71
C GLU A 115 -17.18 3.33 8.63
N VAL A 116 -16.18 3.99 8.07
CA VAL A 116 -15.06 4.60 8.80
C VAL A 116 -14.81 6.00 8.25
N GLY A 117 -14.98 7.03 9.11
CA GLY A 117 -14.73 8.42 8.72
C GLY A 117 -15.63 8.92 7.57
N GLY A 118 -16.85 8.44 7.46
CA GLY A 118 -17.77 8.74 6.37
C GLY A 118 -17.54 7.91 5.10
N ALA A 119 -16.49 7.10 5.04
CA ALA A 119 -16.24 6.19 3.91
C ALA A 119 -16.93 4.83 4.16
N PRO A 120 -17.74 4.33 3.21
CA PRO A 120 -18.37 3.02 3.34
C PRO A 120 -17.31 1.92 3.28
N VAL A 121 -17.51 0.86 4.06
CA VAL A 121 -16.64 -0.30 4.14
C VAL A 121 -17.48 -1.56 3.95
N ARG A 122 -17.33 -2.23 2.80
CA ARG A 122 -18.05 -3.46 2.47
C ARG A 122 -17.17 -4.71 2.52
N ASN A 123 -15.85 -4.53 2.42
CA ASN A 123 -14.85 -5.58 2.39
C ASN A 123 -13.52 -5.08 2.98
N ARG A 124 -12.54 -5.97 3.06
CA ARG A 124 -11.22 -5.69 3.63
C ARG A 124 -10.45 -4.64 2.83
N ASP A 125 -10.57 -4.61 1.50
CA ASP A 125 -9.86 -3.66 0.65
C ASP A 125 -10.39 -2.24 0.87
N GLU A 126 -11.72 -2.06 0.93
CA GLU A 126 -12.34 -0.78 1.27
C GLU A 126 -11.98 -0.33 2.69
N MET A 127 -11.88 -1.26 3.63
CA MET A 127 -11.41 -0.98 4.99
C MET A 127 -9.98 -0.47 5.00
N GLN A 128 -9.08 -1.12 4.25
CA GLN A 128 -7.68 -0.70 4.13
C GLN A 128 -7.58 0.70 3.52
N LEU A 129 -8.33 0.97 2.44
CA LEU A 129 -8.39 2.29 1.81
C LEU A 129 -8.95 3.37 2.74
N ALA A 130 -9.98 3.06 3.53
CA ALA A 130 -10.54 3.98 4.51
C ALA A 130 -9.53 4.32 5.62
N VAL A 131 -8.84 3.30 6.15
CA VAL A 131 -7.83 3.49 7.20
C VAL A 131 -6.59 4.25 6.69
N ALA A 132 -6.14 4.00 5.46
CA ALA A 132 -5.00 4.69 4.86
C ALA A 132 -5.19 6.22 4.74
N ARG A 133 -6.43 6.70 4.79
CA ARG A 133 -6.77 8.15 4.76
C ARG A 133 -6.84 8.80 6.13
N LEU A 134 -6.73 8.03 7.20
CA LEU A 134 -6.87 8.54 8.55
C LEU A 134 -5.60 9.28 9.00
N VAL A 135 -5.81 10.26 9.85
CA VAL A 135 -4.72 10.99 10.51
C VAL A 135 -4.56 10.46 11.93
N ILE A 136 -3.31 10.13 12.29
CA ILE A 136 -2.98 9.63 13.63
C ILE A 136 -3.45 10.63 14.69
N SER A 137 -4.00 10.10 15.78
CA SER A 137 -4.54 10.85 16.94
C SER A 137 -5.76 11.74 16.65
N THR A 138 -6.23 11.82 15.40
CA THR A 138 -7.45 12.55 15.05
C THR A 138 -8.65 11.61 15.22
N PRO A 139 -9.61 11.89 16.11
CA PRO A 139 -10.79 11.05 16.29
C PRO A 139 -11.59 10.92 14.98
N VAL A 140 -11.94 9.70 14.62
CA VAL A 140 -12.76 9.38 13.45
C VAL A 140 -13.97 8.57 13.89
N GLU A 141 -15.13 8.87 13.33
CA GLU A 141 -16.33 8.09 13.59
C GLU A 141 -16.26 6.73 12.89
N VAL A 142 -16.50 5.67 13.66
CA VAL A 142 -16.61 4.31 13.15
C VAL A 142 -18.03 3.82 13.39
N LYS A 143 -18.76 3.52 12.32
CA LYS A 143 -20.09 2.94 12.40
C LYS A 143 -19.98 1.42 12.24
N PHE A 144 -20.66 0.73 13.14
CA PHE A 144 -20.61 -0.72 13.19
C PHE A 144 -21.95 -1.29 13.69
N ARG A 145 -22.16 -2.56 13.43
CA ARG A 145 -23.31 -3.30 13.88
C ARG A 145 -22.90 -4.29 14.98
N ARG A 146 -23.63 -4.26 16.08
CA ARG A 146 -23.51 -5.21 17.20
C ARG A 146 -24.90 -5.68 17.57
N ASP A 147 -25.14 -7.00 17.60
CA ASP A 147 -26.45 -7.57 17.94
C ASP A 147 -27.59 -6.92 17.13
N GLU A 148 -27.38 -6.75 15.80
CA GLU A 148 -28.29 -6.10 14.84
C GLU A 148 -28.58 -4.61 15.08
N ARG A 149 -27.90 -4.00 16.05
CA ARG A 149 -28.01 -2.55 16.33
C ARG A 149 -26.85 -1.81 15.69
N GLU A 150 -27.18 -0.73 15.00
CA GLU A 150 -26.17 0.19 14.48
C GLU A 150 -25.70 1.14 15.57
N LEU A 151 -24.40 1.24 15.72
CA LEU A 151 -23.72 2.03 16.72
C LEU A 151 -22.61 2.85 16.09
N THR A 152 -22.30 3.98 16.69
CA THR A 152 -21.17 4.84 16.26
C THR A 152 -20.27 5.10 17.46
N LEU A 153 -18.97 4.97 17.26
CA LEU A 153 -17.97 5.30 18.28
C LEU A 153 -16.84 6.14 17.65
N PRO A 154 -16.36 7.18 18.35
CA PRO A 154 -15.15 7.88 17.98
C PRO A 154 -13.93 7.01 18.30
N VAL A 155 -13.09 6.77 17.33
CA VAL A 155 -11.83 6.03 17.47
C VAL A 155 -10.69 6.95 17.08
N SER A 156 -9.67 7.08 17.92
CA SER A 156 -8.45 7.83 17.59
C SER A 156 -7.39 6.87 17.07
N PRO A 157 -7.14 6.86 15.75
CA PRO A 157 -6.13 5.99 15.15
C PRO A 157 -4.76 6.19 15.80
N ARG A 158 -3.98 5.14 15.89
CA ARG A 158 -2.59 5.18 16.39
C ARG A 158 -1.63 4.77 15.30
N ALA A 159 -0.37 5.20 15.40
CA ALA A 159 0.68 4.64 14.56
C ALA A 159 0.73 3.12 14.76
N LEU A 160 0.96 2.39 13.67
CA LEU A 160 1.23 0.96 13.73
C LEU A 160 2.51 0.79 14.54
N GLY A 161 2.38 0.43 15.83
CA GLY A 161 3.53 0.14 16.67
C GLY A 161 4.04 -1.28 16.41
N ARG A 162 5.35 -1.42 16.33
CA ARG A 162 6.01 -2.72 16.47
C ARG A 162 5.82 -3.29 17.88
#